data_9e29e15381c8334fcec69618f205493c
#
_entry.id   9e29e15381c8334fcec69618f205493c
#
_cell.length_a   1.000
_cell.length_b   1.000
_cell.length_c   1.000
_cell.angle_alpha   90.00
_cell.angle_beta   90.00
_cell.angle_gamma   90.00
#
_symmetry.space_group_name_H-M   'P 1'
#
loop_
_entity.id
_entity.type
_entity.pdbx_description
1 polymer ?
#
loop_
_entity_poly.entity_id
_entity_poly.type
_entity_poly.pdbx_seq_one_letter_code
_entity_poly.pdbx_strand_id
1 'polypeptide(L)'
;EMCIRDRLTLEADHNAVSMPTAEVIKSQLAEVGIDVTIYGTEQMQWYADYLEGKFDLTLWHCQFAFASPHCWFTPMDSMVPQTPSLPGIEGSDEFLATIKDLTNMVDEQEVRDTYTYLFNFDVGTVLDIPLTYQKDMIVYNTDKISGYTFTGTPYFFDILSLKPAE
;
A
#
# COMPACT_ATOMS: atom_id res chain seq x y z
N GLU A 1 -8.19 11.42 32.68
CA GLU A 1 -8.41 11.97 31.33
C GLU A 1 -8.86 10.82 30.45
N MET A 2 -10.17 10.77 30.16
CA MET A 2 -10.70 9.83 29.19
C MET A 2 -10.12 10.21 27.83
N CYS A 3 -9.28 9.34 27.28
CA CYS A 3 -8.70 9.53 25.96
C CYS A 3 -9.81 9.66 24.92
N ILE A 4 -9.86 10.78 24.24
CA ILE A 4 -10.74 11.06 23.08
C ILE A 4 -10.46 10.09 21.89
N ARG A 5 -9.55 9.12 22.07
CA ARG A 5 -9.07 8.19 21.05
C ARG A 5 -9.71 6.79 21.07
N ASP A 6 -10.77 6.60 21.85
CA ASP A 6 -11.43 5.29 21.94
C ASP A 6 -12.32 4.97 20.73
N ARG A 7 -12.39 5.88 19.76
CA ARG A 7 -13.17 5.71 18.55
C ARG A 7 -12.39 6.20 17.34
N LEU A 8 -12.13 5.31 16.38
CA LEU A 8 -11.42 5.57 15.14
C LEU A 8 -12.34 5.36 13.95
N THR A 9 -12.10 6.13 12.88
CA THR A 9 -12.70 5.90 11.58
C THR A 9 -11.69 5.16 10.70
N LEU A 10 -12.09 3.99 10.19
CA LEU A 10 -11.33 3.22 9.20
C LEU A 10 -12.02 3.33 7.86
N GLU A 11 -11.39 3.99 6.93
CA GLU A 11 -11.86 4.10 5.57
C GLU A 11 -11.41 2.92 4.71
N ALA A 12 -12.31 2.40 3.90
CA ALA A 12 -12.04 1.30 2.98
C ALA A 12 -12.84 1.47 1.69
N ASP A 13 -12.23 1.20 0.56
CA ASP A 13 -12.96 1.12 -0.71
C ASP A 13 -13.84 -0.14 -0.77
N HIS A 14 -14.97 -0.04 -1.47
CA HIS A 14 -15.94 -1.14 -1.61
C HIS A 14 -15.44 -2.22 -2.58
N ASN A 15 -14.44 -2.97 -2.17
CA ASN A 15 -13.97 -4.12 -2.95
C ASN A 15 -13.94 -5.41 -2.11
N ALA A 16 -13.69 -6.52 -2.79
CA ALA A 16 -13.71 -7.86 -2.19
C ALA A 16 -12.57 -8.13 -1.19
N VAL A 17 -11.58 -7.25 -1.12
CA VAL A 17 -10.40 -7.38 -0.22
C VAL A 17 -10.48 -6.37 0.91
N SER A 18 -10.68 -5.09 0.61
CA SER A 18 -10.62 -4.00 1.59
C SER A 18 -11.72 -4.11 2.64
N MET A 19 -12.97 -4.34 2.24
CA MET A 19 -14.08 -4.42 3.20
C MET A 19 -13.94 -5.58 4.20
N PRO A 20 -13.67 -6.83 3.78
CA PRO A 20 -13.42 -7.92 4.73
C PRO A 20 -12.20 -7.67 5.63
N THR A 21 -11.15 -7.04 5.10
CA THR A 21 -9.96 -6.69 5.88
C THR A 21 -10.30 -5.66 6.97
N ALA A 22 -11.08 -4.64 6.63
CA ALA A 22 -11.55 -3.63 7.58
C ALA A 22 -12.36 -4.25 8.72
N GLU A 23 -13.24 -5.21 8.43
CA GLU A 23 -14.02 -5.92 9.46
C GLU A 23 -13.14 -6.74 10.39
N VAL A 24 -12.09 -7.38 9.89
CA VAL A 24 -11.13 -8.11 10.72
C VAL A 24 -10.37 -7.15 11.63
N ILE A 25 -9.86 -6.03 11.11
CA ILE A 25 -9.15 -5.00 11.87
C ILE A 25 -10.05 -4.45 12.97
N LYS A 26 -11.28 -4.08 12.64
CA LYS A 26 -12.27 -3.61 13.61
C LYS A 26 -12.48 -4.62 14.75
N SER A 27 -12.64 -5.91 14.40
CA SER A 27 -12.81 -6.97 15.41
C SER A 27 -11.60 -7.10 16.33
N GLN A 28 -10.39 -7.06 15.79
CA GLN A 28 -9.15 -7.18 16.56
C GLN A 28 -8.92 -5.95 17.46
N LEU A 29 -9.19 -4.75 16.96
CA LEU A 29 -9.07 -3.53 17.76
C LEU A 29 -10.09 -3.46 18.89
N ALA A 30 -11.30 -4.00 18.69
CA ALA A 30 -12.29 -4.11 19.74
C ALA A 30 -11.84 -5.00 20.91
N GLU A 31 -11.02 -6.04 20.68
CA GLU A 31 -10.46 -6.89 21.72
C GLU A 31 -9.53 -6.14 22.68
N VAL A 32 -8.92 -5.05 22.22
CA VAL A 32 -8.06 -4.18 23.03
C VAL A 32 -8.74 -2.87 23.44
N GLY A 33 -10.06 -2.78 23.26
CA GLY A 33 -10.89 -1.66 23.74
C GLY A 33 -10.93 -0.45 22.80
N ILE A 34 -10.52 -0.60 21.54
CA ILE A 34 -10.59 0.46 20.53
C ILE A 34 -11.83 0.24 19.66
N ASP A 35 -12.75 1.20 19.68
CA ASP A 35 -13.95 1.17 18.83
C ASP A 35 -13.65 1.73 17.45
N VAL A 36 -13.94 0.96 16.40
CA VAL A 36 -13.69 1.34 15.00
C VAL A 36 -15.01 1.45 14.23
N THR A 37 -15.22 2.59 13.62
CA THR A 37 -16.29 2.80 12.63
C THR A 37 -15.73 2.63 11.24
N ILE A 38 -16.24 1.63 10.50
CA ILE A 38 -15.85 1.44 9.09
C ILE A 38 -16.67 2.40 8.24
N TYR A 39 -15.98 3.17 7.41
CA TYR A 39 -16.54 4.02 6.39
C TYR A 39 -16.19 3.44 5.02
N GLY A 40 -17.16 2.74 4.43
CA GLY A 40 -16.99 2.14 3.10
C GLY A 40 -17.45 3.09 2.00
N THR A 41 -16.61 3.33 1.00
CA THR A 41 -16.90 4.21 -0.13
C THR A 41 -16.56 3.57 -1.47
N GLU A 42 -17.09 4.13 -2.54
CA GLU A 42 -16.65 3.80 -3.89
C GLU A 42 -15.21 4.27 -4.11
N GLN A 43 -14.45 3.56 -4.92
CA GLN A 43 -13.01 3.77 -5.10
C GLN A 43 -12.62 5.24 -5.41
N MET A 44 -13.37 5.93 -6.26
CA MET A 44 -13.07 7.32 -6.60
C MET A 44 -13.33 8.29 -5.44
N GLN A 45 -14.37 8.02 -4.62
CA GLN A 45 -14.64 8.79 -3.43
C GLN A 45 -13.59 8.50 -2.35
N TRP A 46 -13.24 7.22 -2.16
CA TRP A 46 -12.16 6.81 -1.27
C TRP A 46 -10.85 7.55 -1.60
N TYR A 47 -10.49 7.62 -2.89
CA TYR A 47 -9.28 8.33 -3.32
C TYR A 47 -9.35 9.84 -3.05
N ALA A 48 -10.52 10.46 -3.24
CA ALA A 48 -10.72 11.87 -2.92
C ALA A 48 -10.61 12.14 -1.42
N ASP A 49 -11.23 11.32 -0.59
CA ASP A 49 -11.18 11.43 0.87
C ASP A 49 -9.77 11.15 1.41
N TYR A 50 -9.05 10.19 0.78
CA TYR A 50 -7.64 9.94 1.06
C TYR A 50 -6.77 11.17 0.82
N LEU A 51 -6.89 11.84 -0.33
CA LEU A 51 -6.11 13.04 -0.64
C LEU A 51 -6.43 14.22 0.29
N GLU A 52 -7.63 14.26 0.83
CA GLU A 52 -8.06 15.29 1.79
C GLU A 52 -7.74 14.91 3.25
N GLY A 53 -7.25 13.70 3.52
CA GLY A 53 -6.93 13.22 4.86
C GLY A 53 -8.15 13.05 5.77
N LYS A 54 -9.29 12.65 5.22
CA LYS A 54 -10.57 12.51 5.94
C LYS A 54 -10.74 11.17 6.66
N PHE A 55 -9.68 10.65 7.25
CA PHE A 55 -9.69 9.37 7.95
C PHE A 55 -8.74 9.40 9.14
N ASP A 56 -8.94 8.52 10.10
CA ASP A 56 -7.95 8.19 11.12
C ASP A 56 -7.04 7.04 10.62
N LEU A 57 -7.66 6.04 9.98
CA LEU A 57 -7.00 4.92 9.33
C LEU A 57 -7.60 4.72 7.94
N THR A 58 -6.79 4.32 6.98
CA THR A 58 -7.27 3.91 5.65
C THR A 58 -6.58 2.65 5.19
N LEU A 59 -7.26 1.84 4.38
CA LEU A 59 -6.68 0.67 3.75
C LEU A 59 -6.15 1.04 2.37
N TRP A 60 -4.87 0.82 2.19
CA TRP A 60 -4.19 0.99 0.91
C TRP A 60 -3.68 -0.34 0.39
N HIS A 61 -3.79 -0.58 -0.90
CA HIS A 61 -3.12 -1.69 -1.55
C HIS A 61 -2.20 -1.15 -2.64
N CYS A 62 -0.90 -1.43 -2.50
CA CYS A 62 0.09 -1.02 -3.48
C CYS A 62 0.18 -2.09 -4.56
N GLN A 63 -0.12 -1.70 -5.78
CA GLN A 63 -0.03 -2.57 -6.95
C GLN A 63 1.28 -2.35 -7.73
N PHE A 64 2.14 -1.43 -7.29
CA PHE A 64 3.28 -0.94 -8.08
C PHE A 64 4.66 -1.33 -7.55
N ALA A 65 4.75 -1.99 -6.42
CA ALA A 65 6.03 -2.31 -5.76
C ALA A 65 6.79 -3.51 -6.35
N PHE A 66 6.66 -3.77 -7.65
CA PHE A 66 7.10 -5.04 -8.22
C PHE A 66 8.59 -5.15 -8.50
N ALA A 67 9.20 -4.06 -8.85
CA ALA A 67 10.53 -4.12 -9.45
C ALA A 67 11.58 -3.30 -8.68
N SER A 68 11.14 -2.34 -7.87
CA SER A 68 12.05 -1.44 -7.18
C SER A 68 11.39 -0.84 -5.94
N PRO A 69 12.10 -0.72 -4.81
CA PRO A 69 11.65 0.04 -3.65
C PRO A 69 11.27 1.49 -3.98
N HIS A 70 11.86 2.04 -5.04
CA HIS A 70 11.56 3.39 -5.52
C HIS A 70 10.08 3.56 -5.89
N CYS A 71 9.44 2.52 -6.42
CA CYS A 71 8.01 2.55 -6.74
C CYS A 71 7.10 2.75 -5.51
N TRP A 72 7.60 2.41 -4.31
CA TRP A 72 6.91 2.67 -3.05
C TRP A 72 7.00 4.13 -2.65
N PHE A 73 8.19 4.73 -2.76
CA PHE A 73 8.43 6.09 -2.29
C PHE A 73 8.09 7.18 -3.31
N THR A 74 8.15 6.89 -4.61
CA THR A 74 7.86 7.88 -5.67
C THR A 74 6.50 8.56 -5.51
N PRO A 75 5.40 7.87 -5.16
CA PRO A 75 4.12 8.52 -4.94
C PRO A 75 4.13 9.53 -3.80
N MET A 76 4.96 9.35 -2.79
CA MET A 76 5.06 10.24 -1.63
C MET A 76 5.67 11.60 -2.00
N ASP A 77 6.49 11.65 -3.05
CA ASP A 77 7.12 12.87 -3.57
C ASP A 77 6.46 13.40 -4.85
N SER A 78 5.43 12.75 -5.36
CA SER A 78 4.76 13.19 -6.59
C SER A 78 4.11 14.56 -6.43
N MET A 79 3.83 15.26 -7.56
CA MET A 79 3.18 16.58 -7.56
C MET A 79 1.79 16.58 -6.88
N VAL A 80 1.22 15.41 -6.67
CA VAL A 80 0.01 15.20 -5.85
C VAL A 80 0.47 14.46 -4.61
N PRO A 81 0.49 15.08 -3.41
CA PRO A 81 0.85 14.39 -2.18
C PRO A 81 -0.06 13.17 -1.98
N GLN A 82 0.53 12.00 -1.96
CA GLN A 82 -0.23 10.75 -1.77
C GLN A 82 -0.22 10.28 -0.31
N THR A 83 0.36 11.07 0.58
CA THR A 83 0.41 10.76 2.01
C THR A 83 0.06 12.03 2.79
N PRO A 84 -1.24 12.30 2.99
CA PRO A 84 -1.70 13.56 3.59
C PRO A 84 -1.26 13.77 5.03
N SER A 85 -0.90 12.69 5.76
CA SER A 85 -0.38 12.76 7.12
C SER A 85 1.10 13.14 7.22
N LEU A 86 1.86 13.02 6.13
CA LEU A 86 3.31 13.23 6.11
C LEU A 86 3.75 14.63 6.57
N PRO A 87 3.09 15.74 6.18
CA PRO A 87 3.50 17.09 6.61
C PRO A 87 3.43 17.34 8.11
N GLY A 88 2.77 16.51 8.88
CA GLY A 88 2.70 16.63 10.34
C GLY A 88 3.77 15.85 11.11
N ILE A 89 4.61 15.10 10.40
CA ILE A 89 5.61 14.21 10.99
C ILE A 89 6.96 14.91 11.04
N GLU A 90 7.63 14.84 12.22
CA GLU A 90 8.99 15.35 12.38
C GLU A 90 9.96 14.63 11.44
N GLY A 91 10.76 15.38 10.69
CA GLY A 91 11.70 14.86 9.70
C GLY A 91 11.10 14.58 8.31
N SER A 92 9.84 14.90 8.07
CA SER A 92 9.18 14.68 6.77
C SER A 92 9.82 15.44 5.62
N ASP A 93 10.33 16.65 5.86
CA ASP A 93 11.00 17.45 4.83
C ASP A 93 12.32 16.79 4.37
N GLU A 94 13.11 16.25 5.32
CA GLU A 94 14.33 15.49 5.01
C GLU A 94 14.00 14.18 4.30
N PHE A 95 12.98 13.49 4.74
CA PHE A 95 12.48 12.27 4.10
C PHE A 95 12.12 12.50 2.63
N LEU A 96 11.32 13.55 2.34
CA LEU A 96 10.94 13.91 0.97
C LEU A 96 12.14 14.36 0.13
N ALA A 97 13.06 15.12 0.69
CA ALA A 97 14.30 15.52 0.01
C ALA A 97 15.13 14.29 -0.36
N THR A 98 15.24 13.34 0.55
CA THR A 98 15.98 12.08 0.33
C THR A 98 15.37 11.25 -0.80
N ILE A 99 14.04 11.17 -0.89
CA ILE A 99 13.37 10.47 -2.02
C ILE A 99 13.73 11.12 -3.36
N LYS A 100 13.77 12.44 -3.43
CA LYS A 100 14.15 13.19 -4.66
C LYS A 100 15.58 12.92 -5.06
N ASP A 101 16.48 12.93 -4.10
CA ASP A 101 17.91 12.74 -4.37
C ASP A 101 18.23 11.31 -4.80
N LEU A 102 17.40 10.34 -4.46
CA LEU A 102 17.60 8.93 -4.78
C LEU A 102 17.75 8.68 -6.30
N THR A 103 17.06 9.47 -7.13
CA THR A 103 17.16 9.37 -8.59
C THR A 103 18.51 9.79 -9.16
N ASN A 104 19.31 10.51 -8.39
CA ASN A 104 20.64 11.00 -8.77
C ASN A 104 21.78 10.12 -8.24
N MET A 105 21.48 9.17 -7.36
CA MET A 105 22.46 8.29 -6.75
C MET A 105 22.89 7.20 -7.73
N VAL A 106 24.21 6.95 -7.80
CA VAL A 106 24.81 5.95 -8.68
C VAL A 106 25.64 4.90 -7.92
N ASP A 107 26.01 5.20 -6.69
CA ASP A 107 26.74 4.25 -5.82
C ASP A 107 25.75 3.28 -5.19
N GLU A 108 25.98 1.97 -5.37
CA GLU A 108 25.05 0.94 -4.89
C GLU A 108 24.94 0.91 -3.37
N GLN A 109 26.02 1.23 -2.64
CA GLN A 109 25.98 1.21 -1.18
C GLN A 109 25.21 2.41 -0.66
N GLU A 110 25.45 3.59 -1.22
CA GLU A 110 24.67 4.79 -0.92
C GLU A 110 23.19 4.58 -1.16
N VAL A 111 22.80 3.98 -2.28
CA VAL A 111 21.40 3.63 -2.59
C VAL A 111 20.80 2.69 -1.55
N ARG A 112 21.53 1.65 -1.11
CA ARG A 112 21.06 0.71 -0.08
C ARG A 112 20.88 1.39 1.27
N ASP A 113 21.83 2.22 1.67
CA ASP A 113 21.80 2.94 2.95
C ASP A 113 20.62 3.93 2.95
N THR A 114 20.39 4.60 1.82
CA THR A 114 19.25 5.51 1.64
C THR A 114 17.92 4.80 1.73
N TYR A 115 17.74 3.66 1.05
CA TYR A 115 16.53 2.87 1.23
C TYR A 115 16.34 2.37 2.67
N THR A 116 17.41 2.01 3.33
CA THR A 116 17.35 1.61 4.74
C THR A 116 16.84 2.75 5.61
N TYR A 117 17.31 3.98 5.38
CA TYR A 117 16.82 5.16 6.06
C TYR A 117 15.32 5.38 5.77
N LEU A 118 14.92 5.36 4.50
CA LEU A 118 13.54 5.62 4.09
C LEU A 118 12.54 4.61 4.70
N PHE A 119 12.87 3.31 4.67
CA PHE A 119 12.02 2.30 5.29
C PHE A 119 11.98 2.40 6.81
N ASN A 120 13.11 2.74 7.45
CA ASN A 120 13.12 2.94 8.90
C ASN A 120 12.32 4.16 9.31
N PHE A 121 12.30 5.22 8.51
CA PHE A 121 11.45 6.38 8.73
C PHE A 121 9.98 6.00 8.61
N ASP A 122 9.59 5.38 7.52
CA ASP A 122 8.22 4.96 7.22
C ASP A 122 7.62 4.07 8.33
N VAL A 123 8.32 2.99 8.67
CA VAL A 123 7.90 2.07 9.75
C VAL A 123 8.02 2.71 11.14
N GLY A 124 9.07 3.49 11.39
CA GLY A 124 9.32 4.13 12.68
C GLY A 124 8.31 5.22 13.05
N THR A 125 7.79 5.93 12.06
CA THR A 125 6.73 6.94 12.23
C THR A 125 5.33 6.34 12.16
N VAL A 126 5.23 5.04 11.88
CA VAL A 126 3.94 4.31 11.69
C VAL A 126 3.10 4.96 10.58
N LEU A 127 3.77 5.44 9.54
CA LEU A 127 3.11 6.03 8.38
C LEU A 127 2.30 4.96 7.64
N ASP A 128 2.93 3.80 7.46
CA ASP A 128 2.33 2.61 6.87
C ASP A 128 2.51 1.38 7.77
N ILE A 129 1.46 0.57 7.87
CA ILE A 129 1.48 -0.70 8.59
C ILE A 129 1.27 -1.83 7.57
N PRO A 130 2.32 -2.56 7.16
CA PRO A 130 2.17 -3.69 6.27
C PRO A 130 1.33 -4.80 6.88
N LEU A 131 0.23 -5.18 6.23
CA LEU A 131 -0.69 -6.20 6.73
C LEU A 131 -0.46 -7.55 6.07
N THR A 132 -0.51 -7.60 4.73
CA THR A 132 -0.46 -8.85 3.97
C THR A 132 0.18 -8.65 2.60
N TYR A 133 0.68 -9.75 2.03
CA TYR A 133 0.99 -9.82 0.62
C TYR A 133 -0.14 -10.52 -0.11
N GLN A 134 -0.74 -9.85 -1.07
CA GLN A 134 -1.76 -10.45 -1.93
C GLN A 134 -1.11 -11.50 -2.84
N LYS A 135 -1.75 -12.67 -2.95
CA LYS A 135 -1.37 -13.69 -3.92
C LYS A 135 -2.20 -13.52 -5.18
N ASP A 136 -1.53 -13.31 -6.29
CA ASP A 136 -2.19 -13.34 -7.59
C ASP A 136 -2.51 -14.78 -7.99
N MET A 137 -3.69 -14.98 -8.55
CA MET A 137 -4.16 -16.28 -9.01
C MET A 137 -4.49 -16.21 -10.49
N ILE A 138 -4.07 -17.24 -11.21
CA ILE A 138 -4.41 -17.42 -12.61
C ILE A 138 -5.28 -18.67 -12.73
N VAL A 139 -6.45 -18.50 -13.32
CA VAL A 139 -7.37 -19.59 -13.61
C VAL A 139 -7.45 -19.78 -15.11
N TYR A 140 -7.23 -21.00 -15.58
CA TYR A 140 -7.35 -21.33 -17.01
C TYR A 140 -8.05 -22.67 -17.22
N ASN A 141 -8.60 -22.87 -18.41
CA ASN A 141 -9.24 -24.11 -18.79
C ASN A 141 -8.18 -25.17 -19.17
N THR A 142 -8.08 -26.20 -18.37
CA THR A 142 -7.09 -27.29 -18.54
C THR A 142 -7.33 -28.14 -19.77
N ASP A 143 -8.54 -28.16 -20.36
CA ASP A 143 -8.82 -28.85 -21.61
C ASP A 143 -8.22 -28.12 -22.83
N LYS A 144 -7.84 -26.87 -22.66
CA LYS A 144 -7.30 -26.03 -23.75
C LYS A 144 -5.86 -25.60 -23.52
N ILE A 145 -5.47 -25.48 -22.27
CA ILE A 145 -4.15 -24.95 -21.87
C ILE A 145 -3.54 -25.94 -20.88
N SER A 146 -2.34 -26.43 -21.16
CA SER A 146 -1.59 -27.33 -20.28
C SER A 146 -0.61 -26.60 -19.36
N GLY A 147 -0.31 -25.34 -19.63
CA GLY A 147 0.60 -24.56 -18.79
C GLY A 147 0.65 -23.07 -19.13
N TYR A 148 1.03 -22.32 -18.12
CA TYR A 148 1.29 -20.88 -18.19
C TYR A 148 2.44 -20.54 -17.24
N THR A 149 3.32 -19.66 -17.66
CA THR A 149 4.37 -19.11 -16.79
C THR A 149 3.97 -17.74 -16.29
N PHE A 150 3.81 -17.60 -14.98
CA PHE A 150 3.50 -16.32 -14.36
C PHE A 150 4.72 -15.38 -14.43
N THR A 151 4.52 -14.17 -14.94
CA THR A 151 5.59 -13.19 -15.18
C THR A 151 6.00 -12.39 -13.94
N GLY A 152 5.42 -12.69 -12.78
CA GLY A 152 5.68 -11.98 -11.53
C GLY A 152 4.82 -10.74 -11.31
N THR A 153 3.95 -10.39 -12.27
CA THR A 153 3.02 -9.27 -12.15
C THR A 153 1.72 -9.57 -12.91
N PRO A 154 0.54 -9.27 -12.34
CA PRO A 154 -0.75 -9.52 -12.99
C PRO A 154 -1.00 -8.63 -14.21
N TYR A 155 -0.25 -7.55 -14.37
CA TYR A 155 -0.42 -6.62 -15.49
C TYR A 155 0.25 -7.06 -16.79
N PHE A 156 1.16 -8.02 -16.71
CA PHE A 156 1.85 -8.56 -17.90
C PHE A 156 1.39 -9.99 -18.12
N PHE A 157 0.53 -10.16 -19.10
CA PHE A 157 0.12 -11.48 -19.56
C PHE A 157 1.02 -11.92 -20.71
N ASP A 158 1.89 -12.91 -20.43
CA ASP A 158 2.75 -13.48 -21.46
C ASP A 158 2.00 -14.57 -22.24
N ILE A 159 1.39 -14.15 -23.34
CA ILE A 159 0.66 -15.06 -24.22
C ILE A 159 1.59 -16.13 -24.85
N LEU A 160 2.89 -15.85 -24.99
CA LEU A 160 3.84 -16.76 -25.59
C LEU A 160 4.21 -17.91 -24.64
N SER A 161 3.98 -17.76 -23.35
CA SER A 161 4.19 -18.82 -22.37
C SER A 161 3.05 -19.83 -22.30
N LEU A 162 1.93 -19.57 -22.95
CA LEU A 162 0.79 -20.50 -23.00
C LEU A 162 1.17 -21.76 -23.75
N LYS A 163 0.89 -22.90 -23.15
CA LYS A 163 1.04 -24.22 -23.77
C LYS A 163 -0.34 -24.80 -24.07
N PRO A 164 -0.64 -25.14 -25.32
CA PRO A 164 -1.87 -25.84 -25.65
C PRO A 164 -1.97 -27.18 -24.89
N ALA A 165 -3.17 -27.58 -24.54
CA ALA A 165 -3.41 -28.94 -24.12
C ALA A 165 -3.23 -29.90 -25.32
N GLU A 166 -2.66 -31.08 -25.09
CA GLU A 166 -2.49 -32.13 -26.11
C GLU A 166 -3.82 -32.79 -26.44
#